data_0797668dcae00a3f16be69eb7145a0b2
#
_entry.id   0797668dcae00a3f16be69eb7145a0b2
#
_cell.length_a   1.000
_cell.length_b   1.000
_cell.length_c   1.000
_cell.angle_alpha   90.00
_cell.angle_beta   90.00
_cell.angle_gamma   90.00
#
_symmetry.space_group_name_H-M   'P 1'
#
loop_
_entity.id
_entity.type
_entity.pdbx_description
1 polymer ?
#
loop_
_entity_poly.entity_id
_entity_poly.type
_entity_poly.pdbx_seq_one_letter_code
_entity_poly.pdbx_strand_id
1 'polypeptide(L)' 'MTLNDILIVTDPEVTIGLYENDDSHYIGAIKPLYALKCFNMYTIGAKVLNIKASETSNAIVVIINCEEK' A
#
# COMPACT_ATOMS: atom_id res chain seq x y z
N MET A 1 0.64 11.71 4.73
CA MET A 1 0.48 10.97 3.46
C MET A 1 -0.33 9.73 3.71
N THR A 2 -1.33 9.49 2.90
CA THR A 2 -2.16 8.30 3.02
C THR A 2 -1.86 7.34 1.89
N LEU A 3 -2.37 6.12 1.99
CA LEU A 3 -2.20 5.15 0.92
C LEU A 3 -2.78 5.69 -0.39
N ASN A 4 -3.87 6.43 -0.32
CA ASN A 4 -4.47 7.02 -1.51
C ASN A 4 -3.48 7.94 -2.23
N ASP A 5 -2.69 8.69 -1.48
CA ASP A 5 -1.70 9.59 -2.08
C ASP A 5 -0.64 8.79 -2.85
N ILE A 6 -0.26 7.64 -2.33
CA ILE A 6 0.69 6.77 -2.99
C ILE A 6 0.06 6.19 -4.27
N LEU A 7 -1.19 5.76 -4.18
CA LEU A 7 -1.85 5.14 -5.32
C LEU A 7 -2.00 6.10 -6.48
N ILE A 8 -2.25 7.37 -6.18
CA ILE A 8 -2.45 8.37 -7.23
C ILE A 8 -1.18 8.61 -8.04
N VAL A 9 -0.03 8.61 -7.38
CA VAL A 9 1.23 8.94 -8.04
C VAL A 9 2.02 7.73 -8.52
N THR A 10 1.58 6.52 -8.18
CA THR A 10 2.29 5.31 -8.57
C THR A 10 1.78 4.82 -9.92
N ASP A 11 2.71 4.39 -10.77
CA ASP A 11 2.36 3.82 -12.06
C ASP A 11 1.39 2.66 -11.82
N PRO A 12 0.28 2.60 -12.55
CA PRO A 12 -0.73 1.57 -12.32
C PRO A 12 -0.25 0.14 -12.52
N GLU A 13 0.88 -0.05 -13.18
CA GLU A 13 1.41 -1.39 -13.38
C GLU A 13 2.37 -1.84 -12.29
N VAL A 14 2.73 -0.96 -11.38
CA VAL A 14 3.65 -1.30 -10.30
C VAL A 14 2.90 -2.03 -9.19
N THR A 15 3.43 -3.16 -8.75
CA THR A 15 2.80 -3.91 -7.67
C THR A 15 3.18 -3.29 -6.33
N ILE A 16 2.19 -3.08 -5.49
CA ILE A 16 2.40 -2.53 -4.16
C ILE A 16 2.18 -3.63 -3.14
N GLY A 17 3.23 -3.98 -2.39
CA GLY A 17 3.11 -4.90 -1.28
C GLY A 17 2.75 -4.13 -0.03
N LEU A 18 1.62 -4.42 0.55
CA LEU A 18 1.13 -3.71 1.72
C LEU A 18 1.40 -4.48 2.99
N TYR A 19 1.89 -3.77 3.99
CA TYR A 19 2.13 -4.31 5.32
C TYR A 19 1.45 -3.39 6.34
N GLU A 20 0.98 -3.98 7.41
CA GLU A 20 0.27 -3.26 8.44
C GLU A 20 1.18 -3.02 9.63
N ASN A 21 1.37 -1.76 9.99
CA ASN A 21 2.12 -1.32 11.17
C ASN A 21 3.61 -1.60 11.15
N ASP A 22 4.05 -2.73 10.64
CA ASP A 22 5.46 -3.03 10.48
C ASP A 22 5.62 -4.05 9.36
N ASP A 23 6.84 -4.40 9.04
CA ASP A 23 7.11 -5.25 7.89
C ASP A 23 6.96 -6.75 8.19
N SER A 24 6.36 -7.09 9.29
CA SER A 24 6.06 -8.48 9.59
C SER A 24 4.57 -8.81 9.47
N HIS A 25 3.73 -7.81 9.16
CA HIS A 25 2.30 -8.03 9.05
C HIS A 25 1.84 -7.78 7.62
N TYR A 26 2.06 -8.75 6.77
CA TYR A 26 1.73 -8.64 5.36
C TYR A 26 0.22 -8.65 5.14
N ILE A 27 -0.27 -7.68 4.39
CA ILE A 27 -1.69 -7.61 4.06
C ILE A 27 -1.94 -8.23 2.69
N GLY A 28 -1.16 -7.85 1.71
CA GLY A 28 -1.35 -8.35 0.36
C GLY A 28 -0.64 -7.47 -0.65
N ALA A 29 -0.64 -7.89 -1.89
CA ALA A 29 -0.01 -7.14 -2.96
C ALA A 29 -1.05 -6.81 -4.01
N ILE A 30 -1.03 -5.57 -4.50
CA ILE A 30 -2.02 -5.15 -5.47
C ILE A 30 -1.44 -4.03 -6.33
N LYS A 31 -1.92 -3.90 -7.55
CA LYS A 31 -1.57 -2.78 -8.41
C LYS A 31 -2.55 -1.64 -8.17
N PRO A 32 -2.10 -0.39 -8.28
CA PRO A 32 -3.00 0.76 -8.07
C PRO A 32 -4.26 0.69 -8.93
N LEU A 33 -4.15 0.11 -10.11
CA LEU A 33 -5.27 -0.04 -11.00
C LEU A 33 -6.46 -0.73 -10.35
N TYR A 34 -6.22 -1.67 -9.45
CA TYR A 34 -7.27 -2.45 -8.80
C TYR A 34 -7.52 -2.07 -7.36
N ALA A 35 -6.70 -1.18 -6.81
CA ALA A 35 -6.74 -0.93 -5.37
C ALA A 35 -8.09 -0.39 -4.90
N LEU A 36 -8.67 0.52 -5.68
CA LEU A 36 -9.95 1.12 -5.29
C LEU A 36 -11.08 0.11 -5.30
N LYS A 37 -10.92 -0.98 -6.03
CA LYS A 37 -11.94 -2.02 -6.08
C LYS A 37 -11.76 -3.06 -5.00
N CYS A 38 -10.52 -3.26 -4.55
CA CYS A 38 -10.20 -4.33 -3.61
C CYS A 38 -10.13 -3.88 -2.16
N PHE A 39 -9.79 -2.61 -1.93
CA PHE A 39 -9.62 -2.11 -0.57
C PHE A 39 -10.74 -1.15 -0.23
N ASN A 40 -11.16 -1.18 1.03
CA ASN A 40 -12.19 -0.26 1.48
C ASN A 40 -11.56 1.10 1.79
N MET A 41 -12.41 2.08 2.10
CA MET A 41 -11.95 3.44 2.33
C MET A 41 -11.06 3.56 3.56
N TYR A 42 -11.25 2.69 4.51
CA TYR A 42 -10.41 2.65 5.69
C TYR A 42 -8.97 2.37 5.30
N THR A 43 -8.74 1.35 4.46
CA THR A 43 -7.40 0.99 4.03
C THR A 43 -6.82 2.06 3.12
N ILE A 44 -7.62 2.57 2.20
CA ILE A 44 -7.17 3.60 1.26
C ILE A 44 -6.76 4.87 2.00
N GLY A 45 -7.48 5.22 3.06
CA GLY A 45 -7.19 6.41 3.84
C GLY A 45 -6.15 6.21 4.94
N ALA A 46 -5.57 5.03 5.04
CA ALA A 46 -4.61 4.75 6.10
C ALA A 46 -3.34 5.57 5.93
N LYS A 47 -2.75 5.96 7.05
CA LYS A 47 -1.54 6.75 7.04
C LYS A 47 -0.36 5.89 6.62
N VAL A 48 0.49 6.41 5.75
CA VAL A 48 1.68 5.69 5.32
C VAL A 48 2.78 5.91 6.34
N LEU A 49 3.35 4.83 6.86
CA LEU A 49 4.43 4.90 7.82
C LEU A 49 5.79 4.81 7.16
N ASN A 50 5.90 4.05 6.10
CA ASN A 50 7.18 3.85 5.43
C ASN A 50 6.97 3.33 4.02
N ILE A 51 7.92 3.62 3.15
CA ILE A 51 7.92 3.11 1.78
C ILE A 51 9.31 2.55 1.53
N LYS A 52 9.37 1.32 1.04
CA LYS A 52 10.63 0.65 0.79
C LYS A 52 10.68 0.14 -0.63
N ALA A 53 11.87 0.05 -1.19
CA ALA A 53 12.04 -0.57 -2.48
C ALA A 53 11.93 -2.08 -2.31
N SER A 54 11.26 -2.73 -3.25
CA SER A 54 11.19 -4.18 -3.24
C SER A 54 12.40 -4.72 -4.02
N GLU A 55 12.78 -5.95 -3.70
CA GLU A 55 13.84 -6.59 -4.44
C GLU A 55 13.34 -7.05 -5.80
N THR A 56 12.03 -7.10 -5.96
CA THR A 56 11.41 -7.49 -7.22
C THR A 56 11.24 -6.26 -8.10
N SER A 57 11.45 -6.41 -9.40
CA SER A 57 11.23 -5.31 -10.32
C SER A 57 9.77 -4.90 -10.33
N ASN A 58 9.52 -3.64 -10.57
CA ASN A 58 8.17 -3.08 -10.69
C ASN A 58 7.33 -3.31 -9.44
N ALA A 59 7.97 -3.24 -8.28
CA ALA A 59 7.23 -3.40 -7.03
C ALA A 59 7.81 -2.48 -5.97
N ILE A 60 6.96 -2.04 -5.07
CA ILE A 60 7.37 -1.28 -3.89
C ILE A 60 6.67 -1.85 -2.67
N VAL A 61 7.23 -1.60 -1.51
CA VAL A 61 6.64 -2.02 -0.24
C VAL A 61 6.15 -0.78 0.48
N VAL A 62 4.91 -0.79 0.90
CA VAL A 62 4.31 0.33 1.63
C VAL A 62 3.79 -0.20 2.96
N ILE A 63 4.21 0.43 4.04
CA ILE A 63 3.76 0.06 5.38
C ILE A 63 2.78 1.13 5.83
N ILE A 64 1.58 0.72 6.18
CA ILE A 64 0.52 1.64 6.56
C ILE A 64 0.11 1.41 8.01
N ASN A 65 -0.50 2.42 8.60
CA ASN A 65 -1.02 2.33 9.95
C ASN A 65 -2.50 2.00 9.89
N CYS A 66 -2.84 0.76 10.20
CA CYS A 66 -4.22 0.31 10.20
C CYS A 66 -4.73 0.26 11.61
N GLU A 67 -4.71 1.42 12.27
CA GLU A 67 -5.16 1.50 13.61
C GLU A 67 -6.61 1.14 13.68
N GLU A 68 -6.96 0.27 14.54
CA GLU A 68 -8.29 -0.13 14.61
C GLU A 68 -9.02 0.56 15.62
N LYS A 69 -10.19 0.77 15.44
CA LYS A 69 -10.92 1.48 16.41
C LYS A 69 -12.08 0.90 16.91
#